data_8497ae83730a57144f6eefc2dffa5f83
#
_entry.id   8497ae83730a57144f6eefc2dffa5f83
#
_cell.length_a   1.000
_cell.length_b   1.000
_cell.length_c   1.000
_cell.angle_alpha   90.00
_cell.angle_beta   90.00
_cell.angle_gamma   90.00
#
_symmetry.space_group_name_H-M   'P 1'
#
loop_
_entity.id
_entity.type
_entity.pdbx_description
1 polymer ?
#
loop_
_entity_poly.entity_id
_entity_poly.type
_entity_poly.pdbx_seq_one_letter_code
_entity_poly.pdbx_strand_id
1 'polypeptide(L)'
;MANEQVTLQAQFNNQQISFPLQLVEDEFHALHLQLGSPEIYEDGPMLRPWRLSMEQPSALLDGHGQESGLWVRDISFKGTLLEVRGLPAAPARFELRFAPGGIPPIELHGVLGRRIGPDLAAYDLSQSPAEEIERLRDYILQAHRRAHPELHTQVSN
;
A
#
# COMPACT_ATOMS: atom_id res chain seq x y z
N MET A 1 0.70 20.53 -22.80
CA MET A 1 1.96 20.56 -22.06
C MET A 1 2.14 19.24 -21.34
N ALA A 2 3.32 18.66 -21.47
CA ALA A 2 3.59 17.38 -20.81
C ALA A 2 3.56 17.55 -19.29
N ASN A 3 2.90 16.63 -18.60
CA ASN A 3 2.93 16.58 -17.16
C ASN A 3 4.29 16.04 -16.73
N GLU A 4 5.17 16.92 -16.30
CA GLU A 4 6.42 16.49 -15.70
C GLU A 4 6.15 16.01 -14.29
N GLN A 5 6.51 14.75 -14.01
CA GLN A 5 6.47 14.22 -12.66
C GLN A 5 7.81 14.49 -12.00
N VAL A 6 7.78 15.25 -10.93
CA VAL A 6 8.92 15.51 -10.07
C VAL A 6 8.65 14.80 -8.74
N THR A 7 9.69 14.25 -8.14
CA THR A 7 9.58 13.55 -6.87
C THR A 7 10.34 14.31 -5.79
N LEU A 8 9.66 14.62 -4.70
CA LEU A 8 10.29 15.12 -3.48
C LEU A 8 10.63 13.94 -2.59
N GLN A 9 11.88 13.85 -2.13
CA GLN A 9 12.34 12.75 -1.28
C GLN A 9 12.80 13.27 0.07
N ALA A 10 12.47 12.52 1.12
CA ALA A 10 12.95 12.76 2.47
C ALA A 10 13.43 11.44 3.07
N GLN A 11 14.54 11.47 3.80
CA GLN A 11 15.11 10.27 4.39
C GLN A 11 15.18 10.41 5.91
N PHE A 12 14.65 9.41 6.62
CA PHE A 12 14.60 9.37 8.08
C PHE A 12 14.89 7.95 8.57
N ASN A 13 15.88 7.77 9.45
CA ASN A 13 16.11 6.52 10.17
C ASN A 13 15.99 5.26 9.30
N ASN A 14 16.74 5.20 8.20
CA ASN A 14 16.72 4.09 7.24
C ASN A 14 15.37 3.94 6.50
N GLN A 15 14.55 5.00 6.45
CA GLN A 15 13.34 5.04 5.65
C GLN A 15 13.40 6.21 4.68
N GLN A 16 12.90 6.00 3.49
CA GLN A 16 12.79 7.05 2.48
C GLN A 16 11.32 7.28 2.15
N ILE A 17 10.89 8.54 2.26
CA ILE A 17 9.53 8.95 1.89
C ILE A 17 9.61 9.72 0.57
N SER A 18 8.87 9.26 -0.41
CA SER A 18 8.84 9.85 -1.75
C SER A 18 7.46 10.43 -2.00
N PHE A 19 7.42 11.72 -2.40
CA PHE A 19 6.18 12.44 -2.70
C PHE A 19 6.15 12.75 -4.20
N PRO A 20 5.26 12.15 -4.97
CA PRO A 20 5.09 12.56 -6.36
C PRO A 20 4.53 13.97 -6.42
N LEU A 21 5.15 14.82 -7.25
CA LEU A 21 4.70 16.18 -7.49
C LEU A 21 4.16 16.28 -8.91
N GLN A 22 3.04 16.97 -9.06
CA GLN A 22 2.43 17.19 -10.36
C GLN A 22 2.12 18.68 -10.53
N LEU A 23 2.44 19.23 -11.72
CA LEU A 23 2.01 20.56 -12.10
C LEU A 23 0.59 20.47 -12.65
N VAL A 24 -0.32 21.23 -12.05
CA VAL A 24 -1.71 21.29 -12.48
C VAL A 24 -2.04 22.73 -12.88
N GLU A 25 -2.63 22.91 -14.07
CA GLU A 25 -3.11 24.19 -14.53
C GLU A 25 -4.59 24.34 -14.14
N ASP A 26 -4.93 25.44 -13.47
CA ASP A 26 -6.31 25.71 -13.08
C ASP A 26 -7.09 26.44 -14.21
N GLU A 27 -8.34 26.75 -13.97
CA GLU A 27 -9.22 27.43 -14.94
C GLU A 27 -8.76 28.87 -15.27
N PHE A 28 -7.88 29.44 -14.49
CA PHE A 28 -7.30 30.78 -14.70
C PHE A 28 -5.88 30.71 -15.31
N HIS A 29 -5.47 29.53 -15.77
CA HIS A 29 -4.13 29.28 -16.32
C HIS A 29 -2.99 29.48 -15.32
N ALA A 30 -3.30 29.46 -14.01
CA ALA A 30 -2.27 29.47 -12.98
C ALA A 30 -1.76 28.04 -12.73
N LEU A 31 -0.44 27.88 -12.62
CA LEU A 31 0.19 26.58 -12.38
C LEU A 31 0.30 26.34 -10.89
N HIS A 32 -0.13 25.17 -10.44
CA HIS A 32 -0.07 24.74 -9.04
C HIS A 32 0.73 23.45 -8.93
N LEU A 33 1.51 23.33 -7.86
CA LEU A 33 2.12 22.06 -7.47
C LEU A 33 1.14 21.28 -6.62
N GLN A 34 0.84 20.04 -7.05
CA GLN A 34 0.00 19.14 -6.30
C GLN A 34 0.83 17.97 -5.82
N LEU A 35 0.80 17.73 -4.49
CA LEU A 35 1.44 16.55 -3.91
C LEU A 35 0.52 15.36 -4.02
N GLY A 36 1.03 14.26 -4.59
CA GLY A 36 0.34 12.98 -4.57
C GLY A 36 0.55 12.27 -3.25
N SER A 37 -0.08 11.11 -3.10
CA SER A 37 0.11 10.25 -1.92
C SER A 37 1.56 9.78 -1.85
N PRO A 38 2.23 9.93 -0.70
CA PRO A 38 3.63 9.55 -0.58
C PRO A 38 3.83 8.04 -0.62
N GLU A 39 4.97 7.63 -1.14
CA GLU A 39 5.43 6.25 -1.12
C GLU A 39 6.57 6.13 -0.12
N ILE A 40 6.50 5.12 0.76
CA ILE A 40 7.47 4.91 1.81
C ILE A 40 8.32 3.69 1.46
N TYR A 41 9.64 3.88 1.48
CA TYR A 41 10.61 2.83 1.16
C TYR A 41 11.52 2.58 2.34
N GLU A 42 11.91 1.31 2.51
CA GLU A 42 12.96 0.93 3.45
C GLU A 42 14.32 1.16 2.80
N ASP A 43 15.25 1.74 3.57
CA ASP A 43 16.61 1.95 3.12
C ASP A 43 17.40 0.62 3.13
N GLY A 44 18.25 0.41 2.12
CA GLY A 44 19.02 -0.82 2.00
C GLY A 44 19.70 -0.90 0.63
N PRO A 45 20.31 -2.07 0.28
CA PRO A 45 20.94 -2.27 -1.03
C PRO A 45 19.97 -2.08 -2.19
N MET A 46 18.67 -2.35 -1.97
CA MET A 46 17.59 -2.10 -2.91
C MET A 46 16.45 -1.40 -2.18
N LEU A 47 15.89 -0.35 -2.79
CA LEU A 47 14.71 0.32 -2.24
C LEU A 47 13.53 -0.63 -2.29
N ARG A 48 12.89 -0.84 -1.14
CA ARG A 48 11.69 -1.67 -1.02
C ARG A 48 10.57 -0.84 -0.40
N PRO A 49 9.32 -0.99 -0.86
CA PRO A 49 8.20 -0.35 -0.20
C PRO A 49 8.12 -0.75 1.27
N TRP A 50 7.86 0.24 2.13
CA TRP A 50 7.68 -0.05 3.55
C TRP A 50 6.46 -0.96 3.75
N ARG A 51 6.64 -2.01 4.56
CA ARG A 51 5.58 -2.97 4.84
C ARG A 51 4.95 -2.71 6.18
N LEU A 52 3.63 -2.59 6.18
CA LEU A 52 2.85 -2.50 7.40
C LEU A 52 2.59 -3.92 7.91
N SER A 53 3.17 -4.25 9.07
CA SER A 53 2.90 -5.52 9.75
C SER A 53 1.62 -5.40 10.56
N MET A 54 0.72 -6.36 10.40
CA MET A 54 -0.52 -6.41 11.17
C MET A 54 -0.24 -7.11 12.50
N GLU A 55 -0.63 -6.51 13.62
CA GLU A 55 -0.51 -7.15 14.94
C GLU A 55 -1.29 -8.47 14.98
N GLN A 56 -2.48 -8.42 14.41
CA GLN A 56 -3.29 -9.62 14.19
C GLN A 56 -3.61 -9.68 12.69
N PRO A 57 -3.40 -10.83 12.05
CA PRO A 57 -3.73 -10.95 10.63
C PRO A 57 -5.17 -10.54 10.35
N SER A 58 -5.36 -9.79 9.27
CA SER A 58 -6.65 -9.27 8.86
C SER A 58 -7.20 -10.09 7.70
N ALA A 59 -8.39 -10.67 7.85
CA ALA A 59 -9.00 -11.47 6.81
C ALA A 59 -9.37 -10.62 5.59
N LEU A 60 -9.02 -11.10 4.40
CA LEU A 60 -9.55 -10.55 3.15
C LEU A 60 -10.96 -11.09 2.95
N LEU A 61 -11.86 -10.21 2.53
CA LEU A 61 -13.28 -10.54 2.38
C LEU A 61 -13.66 -10.69 0.91
N ASP A 62 -14.60 -11.61 0.65
CA ASP A 62 -15.16 -11.77 -0.68
C ASP A 62 -16.23 -10.69 -1.00
N GLY A 63 -16.87 -10.79 -2.17
CA GLY A 63 -17.89 -9.84 -2.59
C GLY A 63 -19.14 -9.82 -1.72
N HIS A 64 -19.31 -10.81 -0.84
CA HIS A 64 -20.42 -10.92 0.12
C HIS A 64 -20.03 -10.52 1.53
N GLY A 65 -18.81 -10.06 1.75
CA GLY A 65 -18.31 -9.69 3.06
C GLY A 65 -17.90 -10.86 3.94
N GLN A 66 -17.71 -12.04 3.37
CA GLN A 66 -17.30 -13.24 4.09
C GLN A 66 -15.80 -13.45 4.00
N GLU A 67 -15.22 -14.07 5.04
CA GLU A 67 -13.80 -14.39 5.08
C GLU A 67 -13.43 -15.36 3.96
N SER A 68 -12.36 -15.03 3.22
CA SER A 68 -11.93 -15.80 2.05
C SER A 68 -10.99 -16.95 2.38
N GLY A 69 -10.44 -16.97 3.59
CA GLY A 69 -9.36 -17.90 3.96
C GLY A 69 -7.96 -17.33 3.72
N LEU A 70 -7.85 -16.11 3.19
CA LEU A 70 -6.60 -15.38 3.03
C LEU A 70 -6.54 -14.27 4.05
N TRP A 71 -5.45 -14.21 4.83
CA TRP A 71 -5.29 -13.27 5.93
C TRP A 71 -4.02 -12.46 5.76
N VAL A 72 -4.15 -11.12 5.79
CA VAL A 72 -3.02 -10.21 5.61
C VAL A 72 -2.14 -10.21 6.86
N ARG A 73 -0.89 -10.61 6.70
CA ARG A 73 0.13 -10.51 7.75
C ARG A 73 0.93 -9.22 7.64
N ASP A 74 1.34 -8.86 6.44
CA ASP A 74 1.90 -7.56 6.15
C ASP A 74 1.48 -7.09 4.76
N ILE A 75 1.54 -5.79 4.52
CA ILE A 75 1.09 -5.21 3.27
C ILE A 75 1.88 -3.94 2.94
N SER A 76 2.21 -3.80 1.67
CA SER A 76 2.73 -2.57 1.08
C SER A 76 1.85 -2.17 -0.10
N PHE A 77 2.11 -1.01 -0.71
CA PHE A 77 1.34 -0.62 -1.89
C PHE A 77 1.64 -1.46 -3.14
N LYS A 78 2.67 -2.32 -3.10
CA LYS A 78 3.04 -3.20 -4.22
C LYS A 78 2.74 -4.67 -3.98
N GLY A 79 2.68 -5.10 -2.73
CA GLY A 79 2.50 -6.51 -2.43
C GLY A 79 2.08 -6.79 -1.02
N THR A 80 1.71 -8.02 -0.76
CA THR A 80 1.24 -8.45 0.55
C THR A 80 1.69 -9.88 0.85
N LEU A 81 1.98 -10.15 2.12
CA LEU A 81 2.19 -11.50 2.62
C LEU A 81 0.90 -11.99 3.23
N LEU A 82 0.38 -13.09 2.73
CA LEU A 82 -0.89 -13.67 3.18
C LEU A 82 -0.67 -15.00 3.87
N GLU A 83 -1.42 -15.21 4.93
CA GLU A 83 -1.59 -16.50 5.58
C GLU A 83 -2.80 -17.20 4.99
N VAL A 84 -2.66 -18.48 4.69
CA VAL A 84 -3.73 -19.30 4.10
C VAL A 84 -4.35 -20.15 5.18
N ARG A 85 -5.64 -20.02 5.40
CA ARG A 85 -6.38 -20.78 6.42
C ARG A 85 -7.61 -21.43 5.79
N GLY A 86 -7.76 -22.73 5.98
CA GLY A 86 -8.94 -23.45 5.52
C GLY A 86 -9.01 -23.69 4.02
N LEU A 87 -7.95 -23.38 3.27
CA LEU A 87 -7.86 -23.66 1.84
C LEU A 87 -6.79 -24.71 1.58
N PRO A 88 -6.98 -25.55 0.55
CA PRO A 88 -5.99 -26.59 0.23
C PRO A 88 -4.65 -26.03 -0.25
N ALA A 89 -4.67 -24.86 -0.88
CA ALA A 89 -3.47 -24.16 -1.34
C ALA A 89 -3.76 -22.69 -1.56
N ALA A 90 -2.70 -21.88 -1.61
CA ALA A 90 -2.81 -20.46 -1.97
C ALA A 90 -3.27 -20.36 -3.44
N PRO A 91 -4.34 -19.58 -3.73
CA PRO A 91 -4.81 -19.41 -5.10
C PRO A 91 -3.79 -18.65 -5.95
N ALA A 92 -3.79 -18.89 -7.25
CA ALA A 92 -2.90 -18.18 -8.17
C ALA A 92 -3.25 -16.69 -8.30
N ARG A 93 -4.53 -16.35 -8.15
CA ARG A 93 -5.04 -14.97 -8.22
C ARG A 93 -6.20 -14.80 -7.26
N PHE A 94 -6.41 -13.56 -6.82
CA PHE A 94 -7.60 -13.22 -6.05
C PHE A 94 -8.09 -11.81 -6.37
N GLU A 95 -9.39 -11.59 -6.17
CA GLU A 95 -10.04 -10.28 -6.17
C GLU A 95 -10.86 -10.22 -4.88
N LEU A 96 -10.30 -9.58 -3.87
CA LEU A 96 -10.85 -9.58 -2.53
C LEU A 96 -10.78 -8.17 -1.94
N ARG A 97 -11.40 -7.97 -0.79
CA ARG A 97 -11.43 -6.67 -0.12
C ARG A 97 -10.66 -6.70 1.18
N PHE A 98 -9.79 -5.71 1.33
CA PHE A 98 -9.04 -5.47 2.55
C PHE A 98 -9.86 -4.51 3.43
N ALA A 99 -10.32 -5.01 4.56
CA ALA A 99 -11.19 -4.25 5.48
C ALA A 99 -10.61 -4.28 6.90
N PRO A 100 -9.53 -3.53 7.17
CA PRO A 100 -8.85 -3.57 8.48
C PRO A 100 -9.62 -2.85 9.60
N GLY A 101 -10.76 -2.24 9.29
CA GLY A 101 -11.56 -1.47 10.23
C GLY A 101 -11.24 0.03 10.16
N GLY A 102 -12.23 0.86 10.44
CA GLY A 102 -12.08 2.31 10.44
C GLY A 102 -12.02 2.99 9.08
N ILE A 103 -11.98 2.21 7.99
CA ILE A 103 -11.99 2.72 6.62
C ILE A 103 -12.93 1.87 5.76
N PRO A 104 -13.44 2.42 4.66
CA PRO A 104 -14.17 1.60 3.68
C PRO A 104 -13.27 0.50 3.11
N PRO A 105 -13.80 -0.69 2.82
CA PRO A 105 -12.99 -1.77 2.25
C PRO A 105 -12.27 -1.37 0.97
N ILE A 106 -11.03 -1.84 0.84
CA ILE A 106 -10.18 -1.58 -0.32
C ILE A 106 -10.16 -2.82 -1.20
N GLU A 107 -10.52 -2.67 -2.47
CA GLU A 107 -10.46 -3.80 -3.40
C GLU A 107 -9.02 -4.05 -3.83
N LEU A 108 -8.56 -5.29 -3.64
CA LEU A 108 -7.23 -5.72 -4.00
C LEU A 108 -7.29 -6.87 -4.99
N HIS A 109 -6.49 -6.79 -6.04
CA HIS A 109 -6.31 -7.85 -7.01
C HIS A 109 -4.89 -8.39 -6.86
N GLY A 110 -4.78 -9.64 -6.43
CA GLY A 110 -3.49 -10.26 -6.16
C GLY A 110 -3.11 -11.29 -7.19
N VAL A 111 -1.83 -11.32 -7.54
CA VAL A 111 -1.23 -12.36 -8.38
C VAL A 111 -0.14 -13.04 -7.56
N LEU A 112 -0.23 -14.37 -7.45
CA LEU A 112 0.73 -15.13 -6.66
C LEU A 112 2.14 -14.93 -7.20
N GLY A 113 3.02 -14.42 -6.35
CA GLY A 113 4.44 -14.24 -6.67
C GLY A 113 5.27 -15.42 -6.18
N ARG A 114 5.07 -15.83 -4.93
CA ARG A 114 5.87 -16.90 -4.33
C ARG A 114 5.13 -17.56 -3.17
N ARG A 115 5.22 -18.88 -3.11
CA ARG A 115 4.84 -19.64 -1.93
C ARG A 115 6.05 -19.72 -0.99
N ILE A 116 5.84 -19.33 0.28
CA ILE A 116 6.92 -19.28 1.29
C ILE A 116 6.86 -20.51 2.19
N GLY A 117 5.70 -21.13 2.29
CA GLY A 117 5.49 -22.32 3.08
C GLY A 117 4.12 -22.90 2.76
N PRO A 118 3.65 -23.92 3.50
CA PRO A 118 2.36 -24.53 3.20
C PRO A 118 1.18 -23.57 3.42
N ASP A 119 1.35 -22.56 4.28
CA ASP A 119 0.29 -21.65 4.69
C ASP A 119 0.68 -20.17 4.57
N LEU A 120 1.78 -19.85 3.88
CA LEU A 120 2.21 -18.49 3.62
C LEU A 120 2.49 -18.29 2.13
N ALA A 121 2.05 -17.16 1.60
CA ALA A 121 2.28 -16.81 0.20
C ALA A 121 2.40 -15.30 0.02
N ALA A 122 3.29 -14.88 -0.86
CA ALA A 122 3.47 -13.49 -1.23
C ALA A 122 2.76 -13.20 -2.55
N TYR A 123 2.01 -12.10 -2.59
CA TYR A 123 1.23 -11.70 -3.75
C TYR A 123 1.63 -10.31 -4.22
N ASP A 124 1.65 -10.14 -5.54
CA ASP A 124 1.82 -8.84 -6.19
C ASP A 124 0.44 -8.18 -6.31
N LEU A 125 0.35 -6.89 -6.00
CA LEU A 125 -0.90 -6.13 -6.01
C LEU A 125 -1.01 -5.15 -7.19
N SER A 126 -0.06 -5.16 -8.13
CA SER A 126 0.00 -4.19 -9.22
C SER A 126 -1.19 -4.29 -10.19
N GLN A 127 -1.93 -5.38 -10.18
CA GLN A 127 -3.14 -5.55 -10.99
C GLN A 127 -4.39 -4.93 -10.36
N SER A 128 -4.27 -4.39 -9.14
CA SER A 128 -5.38 -3.73 -8.47
C SER A 128 -5.75 -2.42 -9.16
N PRO A 129 -7.02 -1.97 -9.07
CA PRO A 129 -7.41 -0.68 -9.64
C PRO A 129 -6.56 0.46 -9.06
N ALA A 130 -6.17 1.41 -9.91
CA ALA A 130 -5.29 2.53 -9.51
C ALA A 130 -5.88 3.33 -8.35
N GLU A 131 -7.18 3.56 -8.35
CA GLU A 131 -7.89 4.27 -7.29
C GLU A 131 -7.80 3.54 -5.96
N GLU A 132 -7.86 2.23 -5.98
CA GLU A 132 -7.76 1.40 -4.78
C GLU A 132 -6.33 1.34 -4.26
N ILE A 133 -5.35 1.35 -5.14
CA ILE A 133 -3.94 1.46 -4.74
C ILE A 133 -3.66 2.79 -4.05
N GLU A 134 -4.25 3.90 -4.51
CA GLU A 134 -4.13 5.19 -3.84
C GLU A 134 -4.74 5.15 -2.43
N ARG A 135 -5.89 4.51 -2.27
CA ARG A 135 -6.51 4.31 -0.95
C ARG A 135 -5.64 3.46 -0.05
N LEU A 136 -5.00 2.44 -0.60
CA LEU A 136 -4.06 1.59 0.14
C LEU A 136 -2.83 2.39 0.58
N ARG A 137 -2.27 3.22 -0.29
CA ARG A 137 -1.16 4.11 0.06
C ARG A 137 -1.53 5.04 1.21
N ASP A 138 -2.72 5.65 1.15
CA ASP A 138 -3.20 6.53 2.22
C ASP A 138 -3.34 5.78 3.54
N TYR A 139 -3.88 4.57 3.51
CA TYR A 139 -4.00 3.74 4.71
C TYR A 139 -2.62 3.43 5.31
N ILE A 140 -1.67 3.03 4.48
CA ILE A 140 -0.30 2.72 4.93
C ILE A 140 0.37 3.96 5.47
N LEU A 141 0.19 5.12 4.82
CA LEU A 141 0.72 6.39 5.29
C LEU A 141 0.18 6.76 6.67
N GLN A 142 -1.12 6.60 6.89
CA GLN A 142 -1.74 6.89 8.18
C GLN A 142 -1.20 5.95 9.27
N ALA A 143 -1.01 4.68 8.93
CA ALA A 143 -0.42 3.71 9.85
C ALA A 143 1.04 4.07 10.18
N HIS A 144 1.81 4.50 9.19
CA HIS A 144 3.19 4.95 9.39
C HIS A 144 3.25 6.20 10.26
N ARG A 145 2.34 7.15 10.07
CA ARG A 145 2.25 8.34 10.91
C ARG A 145 1.98 8.00 12.36
N ARG A 146 1.11 7.04 12.63
CA ARG A 146 0.81 6.58 13.99
C ARG A 146 2.00 5.90 14.64
N ALA A 147 2.78 5.15 13.86
CA ALA A 147 3.97 4.45 14.35
C ALA A 147 5.17 5.36 14.50
N HIS A 148 5.29 6.41 13.68
CA HIS A 148 6.44 7.32 13.63
C HIS A 148 5.99 8.78 13.56
N PRO A 149 5.29 9.31 14.57
CA PRO A 149 4.77 10.68 14.50
C PRO A 149 5.86 11.74 14.38
N GLU A 150 7.02 11.51 14.96
CA GLU A 150 8.17 12.44 14.92
C GLU A 150 8.68 12.68 13.50
N LEU A 151 8.61 11.67 12.63
CA LEU A 151 9.09 11.80 11.26
C LEU A 151 8.14 12.66 10.41
N HIS A 152 6.85 12.52 10.64
CA HIS A 152 5.83 13.24 9.87
C HIS A 152 5.65 14.68 10.31
N THR A 153 5.93 14.99 11.57
CA THR A 153 5.91 16.36 12.08
C THR A 153 6.96 17.23 11.38
N GLN A 154 8.13 16.69 11.08
CA GLN A 154 9.19 17.38 10.35
C GLN A 154 8.86 17.60 8.89
N VAL A 155 8.09 16.71 8.28
CA VAL A 155 7.70 16.78 6.87
C VAL A 155 6.56 17.76 6.62
N SER A 156 5.70 17.99 7.62
CA SER A 156 4.52 18.85 7.50
C SER A 156 4.80 20.33 7.58
N ASN A 157 6.02 20.74 7.83
CA ASN A 157 6.39 22.16 7.92
C ASN A 157 6.85 22.71 6.58
#